data_e8c458e2005a4ceef9ad56f00f5c9d96
#
_entry.id   e8c458e2005a4ceef9ad56f00f5c9d96
#
_cell.length_a   1.000
_cell.length_b   1.000
_cell.length_c   1.000
_cell.angle_alpha   90.00
_cell.angle_beta   90.00
_cell.angle_gamma   90.00
#
_symmetry.space_group_name_H-M   'P 1'
#
loop_
_entity.id
_entity.type
_entity.pdbx_description
1 polymer ?
#
loop_
_entity_poly.entity_id
_entity_poly.type
_entity_poly.pdbx_seq_one_letter_code
_entity_poly.pdbx_strand_id
1 'polypeptide(L)'
;IFENKEINNIFSLIFLKLIHLKRFEKKQNLLKFFELNQEIILAILLIDSSTNYEYFCHKYKTSNILKNNLDFYAKKIQESTKNINFFKKDLERNIYFFGKEKLKKLNKLSLFIDDKKNFNDYKKIFKNIESANLPTFPYDGRYLIKKGFVPGKKMGLAIKALEEEWLNNGYTLKDEILNNIIKKFQN
;
A
#
# COMPACT_ATOMS: atom_id res chain seq x y z
N ILE A 1 -13.79 4.74 -23.10
CA ILE A 1 -12.54 5.34 -22.53
C ILE A 1 -11.31 4.87 -23.32
N PHE A 2 -11.38 3.77 -24.07
CA PHE A 2 -10.30 3.25 -24.90
C PHE A 2 -10.77 3.12 -26.36
N GLU A 3 -11.30 4.19 -26.95
CA GLU A 3 -11.64 4.23 -28.38
C GLU A 3 -10.44 4.50 -29.29
N ASN A 4 -9.26 4.73 -28.72
CA ASN A 4 -8.07 5.02 -29.51
C ASN A 4 -7.43 3.70 -29.98
N LYS A 5 -7.45 3.45 -31.30
CA LYS A 5 -6.81 2.30 -31.95
C LYS A 5 -5.33 2.12 -31.59
N GLU A 6 -4.62 3.21 -31.33
CA GLU A 6 -3.21 3.18 -30.93
C GLU A 6 -3.03 2.57 -29.53
N ILE A 7 -3.92 2.90 -28.57
CA ILE A 7 -3.88 2.32 -27.22
C ILE A 7 -4.17 0.82 -27.29
N ASN A 8 -5.16 0.41 -28.10
CA ASN A 8 -5.46 -1.01 -28.29
C ASN A 8 -4.31 -1.77 -28.97
N ASN A 9 -3.60 -1.16 -29.93
CA ASN A 9 -2.41 -1.75 -30.54
C ASN A 9 -1.23 -1.83 -29.56
N ILE A 10 -1.03 -0.82 -28.73
CA ILE A 10 -0.01 -0.84 -27.66
C ILE A 10 -0.32 -1.95 -26.68
N PHE A 11 -1.55 -2.11 -26.22
CA PHE A 11 -1.95 -3.19 -25.34
C PHE A 11 -1.83 -4.57 -26.00
N SER A 12 -2.18 -4.72 -27.27
CA SER A 12 -2.05 -6.00 -27.98
C SER A 12 -0.59 -6.42 -28.20
N LEU A 13 0.32 -5.47 -28.42
CA LEU A 13 1.76 -5.73 -28.55
C LEU A 13 2.45 -6.07 -27.22
N ILE A 14 1.96 -5.52 -26.10
CA ILE A 14 2.52 -5.77 -24.77
C ILE A 14 1.94 -7.06 -24.17
N PHE A 15 0.70 -7.37 -24.48
CA PHE A 15 -0.03 -8.51 -23.91
C PHE A 15 -0.34 -9.56 -24.99
N LEU A 16 0.70 -10.25 -25.44
CA LEU A 16 0.58 -11.46 -26.28
C LEU A 16 -0.32 -12.56 -25.68
N LYS A 17 -0.72 -12.40 -24.42
CA LYS A 17 -1.76 -13.20 -23.76
C LYS A 17 -2.71 -12.26 -23.03
N LEU A 18 -3.88 -12.04 -23.56
CA LEU A 18 -5.01 -11.26 -23.03
C LEU A 18 -5.49 -11.73 -21.62
N ILE A 19 -4.66 -12.44 -20.86
CA ILE A 19 -5.00 -13.05 -19.56
C ILE A 19 -5.51 -11.99 -18.58
N HIS A 20 -4.92 -10.80 -18.58
CA HIS A 20 -5.29 -9.78 -17.62
C HIS A 20 -6.53 -8.97 -18.02
N LEU A 21 -6.93 -8.96 -19.29
CA LEU A 21 -8.22 -8.43 -19.71
C LEU A 21 -9.38 -9.26 -19.14
N LYS A 22 -9.20 -10.57 -18.97
CA LYS A 22 -10.17 -11.45 -18.31
C LYS A 22 -10.51 -11.02 -16.87
N ARG A 23 -9.63 -10.24 -16.21
CA ARG A 23 -9.92 -9.67 -14.88
C ARG A 23 -11.09 -8.69 -14.94
N PHE A 24 -11.20 -7.90 -16.01
CA PHE A 24 -12.33 -7.00 -16.24
C PHE A 24 -13.58 -7.77 -16.64
N GLU A 25 -13.46 -8.76 -17.52
CA GLU A 25 -14.59 -9.61 -17.93
C GLU A 25 -15.22 -10.33 -16.72
N LYS A 26 -14.39 -10.98 -15.90
CA LYS A 26 -14.85 -11.69 -14.69
C LYS A 26 -15.56 -10.76 -13.68
N LYS A 27 -15.22 -9.48 -13.67
CA LYS A 27 -15.75 -8.49 -12.73
C LYS A 27 -16.58 -7.41 -13.43
N GLN A 28 -17.08 -7.68 -14.65
CA GLN A 28 -17.80 -6.72 -15.49
C GLN A 28 -19.00 -6.09 -14.77
N ASN A 29 -19.76 -6.88 -14.02
CA ASN A 29 -20.91 -6.41 -13.24
C ASN A 29 -20.53 -5.44 -12.11
N LEU A 30 -19.26 -5.40 -11.72
CA LEU A 30 -18.75 -4.52 -10.67
C LEU A 30 -18.24 -3.18 -11.23
N LEU A 31 -17.93 -3.10 -12.53
CA LEU A 31 -17.35 -1.89 -13.15
C LEU A 31 -18.22 -0.65 -12.93
N LYS A 32 -19.55 -0.82 -12.93
CA LYS A 32 -20.51 0.26 -12.68
C LYS A 32 -20.40 0.91 -11.27
N PHE A 33 -19.75 0.23 -10.33
CA PHE A 33 -19.57 0.74 -8.96
C PHE A 33 -18.24 1.45 -8.74
N PHE A 34 -17.38 1.51 -9.78
CA PHE A 34 -16.03 2.05 -9.63
C PHE A 34 -15.71 3.06 -10.71
N GLU A 35 -15.23 4.21 -10.31
CA GLU A 35 -14.43 5.07 -11.17
C GLU A 35 -13.00 4.52 -11.22
N LEU A 36 -12.62 4.00 -12.39
CA LEU A 36 -11.28 3.47 -12.63
C LEU A 36 -10.45 4.53 -13.34
N ASN A 37 -9.50 5.13 -12.65
CA ASN A 37 -8.53 6.02 -13.29
C ASN A 37 -7.43 5.20 -14.02
N GLN A 38 -6.63 5.88 -14.85
CA GLN A 38 -5.57 5.25 -15.64
C GLN A 38 -4.58 4.44 -14.80
N GLU A 39 -4.20 4.93 -13.62
CA GLU A 39 -3.27 4.24 -12.71
C GLU A 39 -3.83 2.88 -12.28
N ILE A 40 -5.10 2.84 -11.87
CA ILE A 40 -5.76 1.59 -11.44
C ILE A 40 -5.94 0.62 -12.61
N ILE A 41 -6.32 1.12 -13.78
CA ILE A 41 -6.45 0.29 -14.99
C ILE A 41 -5.11 -0.34 -15.34
N LEU A 42 -4.04 0.46 -15.38
CA LEU A 42 -2.68 -0.04 -15.65
C LEU A 42 -2.24 -1.06 -14.59
N ALA A 43 -2.52 -0.80 -13.32
CA ALA A 43 -2.19 -1.75 -12.25
C ALA A 43 -2.93 -3.08 -12.43
N ILE A 44 -4.23 -3.08 -12.78
CA ILE A 44 -5.00 -4.31 -13.03
C ILE A 44 -4.40 -5.10 -14.22
N LEU A 45 -3.95 -4.40 -15.26
CA LEU A 45 -3.41 -5.01 -16.48
C LEU A 45 -1.97 -5.48 -16.33
N LEU A 46 -1.14 -4.79 -15.53
CA LEU A 46 0.32 -4.99 -15.51
C LEU A 46 0.82 -5.80 -14.31
N ILE A 47 0.07 -5.79 -13.20
CA ILE A 47 0.53 -6.45 -11.97
C ILE A 47 0.18 -7.93 -12.00
N ASP A 48 1.21 -8.75 -12.00
CA ASP A 48 1.18 -10.20 -11.87
C ASP A 48 2.41 -10.68 -11.07
N SER A 49 2.79 -11.95 -11.22
CA SER A 49 4.01 -12.51 -10.61
C SER A 49 5.30 -12.16 -11.35
N SER A 50 5.18 -11.44 -12.48
CA SER A 50 6.31 -11.05 -13.34
C SER A 50 6.70 -9.58 -13.13
N THR A 51 7.68 -9.10 -13.90
CA THR A 51 8.14 -7.71 -13.92
C THR A 51 7.50 -6.89 -15.05
N ASN A 52 6.32 -7.26 -15.51
CA ASN A 52 5.63 -6.60 -16.64
C ASN A 52 5.46 -5.10 -16.44
N TYR A 53 5.10 -4.67 -15.22
CA TYR A 53 4.95 -3.24 -14.93
C TYR A 53 6.29 -2.48 -15.01
N GLU A 54 7.40 -3.10 -14.62
CA GLU A 54 8.74 -2.49 -14.72
C GLU A 54 9.14 -2.31 -16.18
N TYR A 55 8.97 -3.35 -16.99
CA TYR A 55 9.22 -3.31 -18.43
C TYR A 55 8.37 -2.22 -19.09
N PHE A 56 7.08 -2.16 -18.77
CA PHE A 56 6.19 -1.10 -19.27
C PHE A 56 6.71 0.29 -18.92
N CYS A 57 7.03 0.52 -17.65
CA CYS A 57 7.52 1.81 -17.18
C CYS A 57 8.81 2.23 -17.87
N HIS A 58 9.72 1.28 -18.08
CA HIS A 58 10.98 1.53 -18.79
C HIS A 58 10.74 1.85 -20.27
N LYS A 59 9.96 1.02 -20.96
CA LYS A 59 9.71 1.14 -22.40
C LYS A 59 8.99 2.45 -22.75
N TYR A 60 7.98 2.83 -21.96
CA TYR A 60 7.15 4.01 -22.23
C TYR A 60 7.59 5.25 -21.45
N LYS A 61 8.73 5.22 -20.78
CA LYS A 61 9.30 6.35 -20.02
C LYS A 61 8.26 7.03 -19.12
N THR A 62 7.52 6.23 -18.36
CA THR A 62 6.47 6.72 -17.46
C THR A 62 7.05 7.62 -16.37
N SER A 63 6.20 8.44 -15.76
CA SER A 63 6.63 9.26 -14.62
C SER A 63 7.10 8.41 -13.44
N ASN A 64 8.04 8.93 -12.66
CA ASN A 64 8.51 8.28 -11.42
C ASN A 64 7.36 8.03 -10.42
N ILE A 65 6.36 8.92 -10.39
CA ILE A 65 5.17 8.77 -9.54
C ILE A 65 4.41 7.50 -9.92
N LEU A 66 4.10 7.32 -11.20
CA LEU A 66 3.39 6.13 -11.68
C LEU A 66 4.20 4.86 -11.41
N LYS A 67 5.50 4.87 -11.73
CA LYS A 67 6.40 3.74 -11.49
C LYS A 67 6.41 3.35 -10.00
N ASN A 68 6.57 4.32 -9.09
CA ASN A 68 6.60 4.06 -7.65
C ASN A 68 5.25 3.54 -7.12
N ASN A 69 4.13 4.03 -7.68
CA ASN A 69 2.81 3.53 -7.32
C ASN A 69 2.60 2.09 -7.78
N LEU A 70 2.96 1.76 -9.02
CA LEU A 70 2.85 0.39 -9.55
C LEU A 70 3.75 -0.58 -8.77
N ASP A 71 4.99 -0.18 -8.43
CA ASP A 71 5.89 -0.96 -7.58
C ASP A 71 5.30 -1.22 -6.19
N PHE A 72 4.74 -0.18 -5.57
CA PHE A 72 4.04 -0.31 -4.28
C PHE A 72 2.88 -1.32 -4.40
N TYR A 73 2.02 -1.18 -5.41
CA TYR A 73 0.87 -2.08 -5.58
C TYR A 73 1.31 -3.52 -5.85
N ALA A 74 2.31 -3.73 -6.71
CA ALA A 74 2.81 -5.07 -7.00
C ALA A 74 3.31 -5.79 -5.74
N LYS A 75 4.14 -5.11 -4.95
CA LYS A 75 4.67 -5.64 -3.69
C LYS A 75 3.56 -5.91 -2.68
N LYS A 76 2.61 -4.97 -2.52
CA LYS A 76 1.56 -5.07 -1.49
C LYS A 76 0.42 -6.01 -1.88
N ILE A 77 0.12 -6.21 -3.16
CA ILE A 77 -0.78 -7.27 -3.62
C ILE A 77 -0.18 -8.64 -3.28
N GLN A 78 1.10 -8.86 -3.60
CA GLN A 78 1.77 -10.12 -3.27
C GLN A 78 1.80 -10.38 -1.76
N GLU A 79 2.08 -9.36 -0.94
CA GLU A 79 2.07 -9.45 0.51
C GLU A 79 0.66 -9.77 1.04
N SER A 80 -0.38 -9.06 0.56
CA SER A 80 -1.76 -9.26 1.00
C SER A 80 -2.33 -10.63 0.61
N THR A 81 -1.80 -11.26 -0.45
CA THR A 81 -2.18 -12.62 -0.84
C THR A 81 -1.54 -13.67 0.07
N LYS A 82 -0.33 -13.43 0.54
CA LYS A 82 0.40 -14.34 1.45
C LYS A 82 0.00 -14.16 2.92
N ASN A 83 -0.30 -12.93 3.33
CA ASN A 83 -0.63 -12.57 4.71
C ASN A 83 -2.14 -12.35 4.87
N ILE A 84 -2.84 -13.33 5.44
CA ILE A 84 -4.28 -13.25 5.71
C ILE A 84 -4.67 -12.11 6.66
N ASN A 85 -3.74 -11.60 7.46
CA ASN A 85 -3.97 -10.52 8.41
C ASN A 85 -3.80 -9.13 7.79
N PHE A 86 -3.27 -9.02 6.57
CA PHE A 86 -2.95 -7.75 5.92
C PHE A 86 -4.10 -6.72 5.97
N PHE A 87 -5.32 -7.13 5.62
CA PHE A 87 -6.54 -6.31 5.70
C PHE A 87 -7.41 -6.60 6.93
N LYS A 88 -6.87 -7.30 7.94
CA LYS A 88 -7.55 -7.64 9.19
C LYS A 88 -6.80 -7.05 10.37
N LYS A 89 -6.01 -7.87 11.08
CA LYS A 89 -5.26 -7.46 12.26
C LYS A 89 -4.21 -6.38 11.98
N ASP A 90 -3.61 -6.42 10.79
CA ASP A 90 -2.55 -5.48 10.39
C ASP A 90 -3.11 -4.22 9.71
N LEU A 91 -4.45 -4.10 9.56
CA LEU A 91 -5.07 -3.03 8.79
C LEU A 91 -4.70 -1.64 9.33
N GLU A 92 -4.83 -1.42 10.62
CA GLU A 92 -4.53 -0.12 11.24
C GLU A 92 -3.05 0.24 11.08
N ARG A 93 -2.15 -0.72 11.30
CA ARG A 93 -0.72 -0.55 11.06
C ARG A 93 -0.43 -0.19 9.59
N ASN A 94 -1.10 -0.86 8.66
CA ASN A 94 -0.96 -0.57 7.24
C ASN A 94 -1.53 0.81 6.88
N ILE A 95 -2.65 1.24 7.51
CA ILE A 95 -3.19 2.60 7.34
C ILE A 95 -2.18 3.64 7.85
N TYR A 96 -1.57 3.38 9.00
CA TYR A 96 -0.57 4.27 9.58
C TYR A 96 0.61 4.52 8.62
N PHE A 97 1.20 3.44 8.07
CA PHE A 97 2.37 3.57 7.21
C PHE A 97 2.08 4.01 5.77
N PHE A 98 0.94 3.61 5.20
CA PHE A 98 0.67 3.82 3.78
C PHE A 98 -0.40 4.88 3.50
N GLY A 99 -1.19 5.21 4.50
CA GLY A 99 -2.33 6.12 4.37
C GLY A 99 -3.58 5.44 3.80
N LYS A 100 -4.74 6.00 4.14
CA LYS A 100 -6.05 5.49 3.73
C LYS A 100 -6.19 5.39 2.22
N GLU A 101 -5.78 6.42 1.46
CA GLU A 101 -5.99 6.47 0.01
C GLU A 101 -5.24 5.36 -0.74
N LYS A 102 -4.00 5.09 -0.37
CA LYS A 102 -3.24 3.98 -0.96
C LYS A 102 -3.86 2.63 -0.64
N LEU A 103 -4.37 2.45 0.58
CA LEU A 103 -5.01 1.20 0.97
C LEU A 103 -6.38 1.01 0.33
N LYS A 104 -7.17 2.06 0.11
CA LYS A 104 -8.41 1.98 -0.67
C LYS A 104 -8.13 1.53 -2.10
N LYS A 105 -7.13 2.11 -2.75
CA LYS A 105 -6.69 1.70 -4.09
C LYS A 105 -6.22 0.25 -4.09
N LEU A 106 -5.41 -0.15 -3.11
CA LEU A 106 -4.93 -1.52 -2.97
C LEU A 106 -6.06 -2.53 -2.75
N ASN A 107 -7.06 -2.21 -1.92
CA ASN A 107 -8.24 -3.03 -1.71
C ASN A 107 -9.05 -3.19 -3.02
N LYS A 108 -9.21 -2.10 -3.78
CA LYS A 108 -9.83 -2.13 -5.11
C LYS A 108 -9.06 -3.05 -6.06
N LEU A 109 -7.73 -2.90 -6.14
CA LEU A 109 -6.87 -3.76 -6.96
C LEU A 109 -6.97 -5.22 -6.56
N SER A 110 -6.97 -5.52 -5.26
CA SER A 110 -7.12 -6.88 -4.75
C SER A 110 -8.43 -7.53 -5.23
N LEU A 111 -9.52 -6.77 -5.29
CA LEU A 111 -10.81 -7.27 -5.79
C LEU A 111 -10.74 -7.71 -7.26
N PHE A 112 -9.98 -6.98 -8.10
CA PHE A 112 -9.86 -7.30 -9.53
C PHE A 112 -8.81 -8.36 -9.81
N ILE A 113 -7.71 -8.39 -9.04
CA ILE A 113 -6.56 -9.25 -9.29
C ILE A 113 -6.71 -10.63 -8.65
N ASP A 114 -7.29 -10.69 -7.44
CA ASP A 114 -7.47 -11.94 -6.70
C ASP A 114 -8.88 -12.51 -6.93
N ASP A 115 -8.95 -13.64 -7.62
CA ASP A 115 -10.23 -14.32 -7.91
C ASP A 115 -10.99 -14.77 -6.65
N LYS A 116 -10.29 -14.94 -5.52
CA LYS A 116 -10.90 -15.32 -4.23
C LYS A 116 -11.60 -14.17 -3.53
N LYS A 117 -11.33 -12.93 -3.94
CA LYS A 117 -11.95 -11.72 -3.35
C LYS A 117 -13.32 -11.46 -3.95
N ASN A 118 -14.28 -11.16 -3.09
CA ASN A 118 -15.63 -10.80 -3.48
C ASN A 118 -15.98 -9.35 -3.10
N PHE A 119 -17.09 -8.84 -3.62
CA PHE A 119 -17.51 -7.46 -3.43
C PHE A 119 -17.91 -7.13 -1.98
N ASN A 120 -18.40 -8.12 -1.21
CA ASN A 120 -18.75 -7.91 0.18
C ASN A 120 -17.51 -7.74 1.05
N ASP A 121 -16.46 -8.54 0.80
CA ASP A 121 -15.16 -8.38 1.46
C ASP A 121 -14.57 -7.00 1.15
N TYR A 122 -14.62 -6.58 -0.12
CA TYR A 122 -14.18 -5.25 -0.53
C TYR A 122 -14.89 -4.14 0.26
N LYS A 123 -16.24 -4.18 0.33
CA LYS A 123 -17.04 -3.17 1.05
C LYS A 123 -16.70 -3.13 2.53
N LYS A 124 -16.54 -4.30 3.16
CA LYS A 124 -16.18 -4.39 4.58
C LYS A 124 -14.81 -3.76 4.85
N ILE A 125 -13.80 -4.11 4.05
CA ILE A 125 -12.46 -3.55 4.18
C ILE A 125 -12.48 -2.04 3.92
N PHE A 126 -13.17 -1.59 2.88
CA PHE A 126 -13.30 -0.18 2.55
C PHE A 126 -13.90 0.62 3.71
N LYS A 127 -15.00 0.13 4.30
CA LYS A 127 -15.63 0.76 5.47
C LYS A 127 -14.67 0.83 6.66
N ASN A 128 -13.91 -0.22 6.93
CA ASN A 128 -12.93 -0.25 8.01
C ASN A 128 -11.80 0.77 7.78
N ILE A 129 -11.32 0.92 6.54
CA ILE A 129 -10.30 1.92 6.19
C ILE A 129 -10.87 3.35 6.41
N GLU A 130 -12.10 3.61 5.96
CA GLU A 130 -12.74 4.92 6.12
C GLU A 130 -12.92 5.30 7.59
N SER A 131 -13.46 4.39 8.38
CA SER A 131 -13.79 4.63 9.79
C SER A 131 -12.59 4.63 10.72
N ALA A 132 -11.42 4.12 10.27
CA ALA A 132 -10.22 4.10 11.10
C ALA A 132 -9.80 5.52 11.51
N ASN A 133 -9.61 5.73 12.80
CA ASN A 133 -9.09 6.99 13.34
C ASN A 133 -7.86 6.66 14.17
N LEU A 134 -6.68 6.88 13.59
CA LEU A 134 -5.41 6.54 14.22
C LEU A 134 -4.80 7.77 14.87
N PRO A 135 -4.30 7.63 16.10
CA PRO A 135 -3.59 8.72 16.76
C PRO A 135 -2.26 9.01 16.05
N THR A 136 -1.79 10.24 16.20
CA THR A 136 -0.47 10.64 15.72
C THR A 136 0.59 10.19 16.72
N PHE A 137 1.72 9.67 16.24
CA PHE A 137 2.86 9.32 17.08
C PHE A 137 3.39 10.55 17.82
N PRO A 138 3.47 10.54 19.17
CA PRO A 138 3.71 11.76 19.95
C PRO A 138 5.20 12.10 20.14
N TYR A 139 6.13 11.21 19.76
CA TYR A 139 7.56 11.40 20.06
C TYR A 139 8.33 11.77 18.79
N ASP A 140 8.69 13.03 18.67
CA ASP A 140 9.49 13.57 17.55
C ASP A 140 10.97 13.75 17.92
N GLY A 141 11.78 14.24 16.95
CA GLY A 141 13.18 14.55 17.20
C GLY A 141 13.39 15.61 18.28
N ARG A 142 12.49 16.58 18.42
CA ARG A 142 12.57 17.63 19.45
C ARG A 142 12.38 17.04 20.85
N TYR A 143 11.48 16.07 20.98
CA TYR A 143 11.31 15.33 22.23
C TYR A 143 12.60 14.62 22.64
N LEU A 144 13.28 13.91 21.71
CA LEU A 144 14.53 13.22 22.01
C LEU A 144 15.71 14.17 22.29
N ILE A 145 15.76 15.32 21.63
CA ILE A 145 16.77 16.37 21.95
C ILE A 145 16.61 16.83 23.41
N LYS A 146 15.38 17.05 23.87
CA LYS A 146 15.12 17.38 25.30
C LYS A 146 15.53 16.26 26.26
N LYS A 147 15.64 15.02 25.77
CA LYS A 147 16.14 13.85 26.53
C LYS A 147 17.64 13.64 26.38
N GLY A 148 18.37 14.58 25.75
CA GLY A 148 19.83 14.54 25.62
C GLY A 148 20.39 13.88 24.37
N PHE A 149 19.54 13.59 23.35
CA PHE A 149 20.03 13.09 22.06
C PHE A 149 20.65 14.21 21.23
N VAL A 150 21.72 13.85 20.53
CA VAL A 150 22.27 14.68 19.46
C VAL A 150 21.62 14.27 18.13
N PRO A 151 21.25 15.24 17.26
CA PRO A 151 20.70 14.92 15.93
C PRO A 151 21.64 14.00 15.15
N GLY A 152 21.09 12.90 14.59
CA GLY A 152 21.87 11.94 13.83
C GLY A 152 21.23 10.56 13.73
N LYS A 153 22.00 9.61 13.23
CA LYS A 153 21.53 8.23 12.96
C LYS A 153 20.96 7.53 14.20
N LYS A 154 21.62 7.67 15.36
CA LYS A 154 21.14 7.05 16.62
C LYS A 154 19.77 7.57 17.01
N MET A 155 19.52 8.89 16.90
CA MET A 155 18.21 9.48 17.18
C MET A 155 17.12 8.95 16.23
N GLY A 156 17.42 8.81 14.93
CA GLY A 156 16.49 8.22 13.96
C GLY A 156 16.14 6.76 14.28
N LEU A 157 17.10 5.98 14.74
CA LEU A 157 16.88 4.59 15.17
C LEU A 157 16.04 4.53 16.46
N ALA A 158 16.27 5.43 17.40
CA ALA A 158 15.47 5.52 18.63
C ALA A 158 14.01 5.87 18.32
N ILE A 159 13.77 6.86 17.44
CA ILE A 159 12.40 7.21 17.00
C ILE A 159 11.69 6.00 16.40
N LYS A 160 12.36 5.28 15.48
CA LYS A 160 11.78 4.08 14.86
C LYS A 160 11.45 3.00 15.89
N ALA A 161 12.34 2.76 16.85
CA ALA A 161 12.09 1.76 17.89
C ALA A 161 10.91 2.16 18.79
N LEU A 162 10.79 3.43 19.15
CA LEU A 162 9.66 3.96 19.91
C LEU A 162 8.35 3.85 19.13
N GLU A 163 8.37 4.18 17.84
CA GLU A 163 7.21 4.10 16.95
C GLU A 163 6.71 2.67 16.79
N GLU A 164 7.63 1.71 16.57
CA GLU A 164 7.30 0.28 16.49
C GLU A 164 6.66 -0.22 17.79
N GLU A 165 7.24 0.12 18.93
CA GLU A 165 6.72 -0.30 20.21
C GLU A 165 5.37 0.33 20.52
N TRP A 166 5.18 1.61 20.18
CA TRP A 166 3.92 2.32 20.30
C TRP A 166 2.81 1.68 19.47
N LEU A 167 3.11 1.31 18.21
CA LEU A 167 2.18 0.59 17.34
C LEU A 167 1.82 -0.79 17.90
N ASN A 168 2.81 -1.54 18.42
CA ASN A 168 2.63 -2.89 18.96
C ASN A 168 1.80 -2.89 20.26
N ASN A 169 1.84 -1.79 21.02
CA ASN A 169 1.12 -1.64 22.29
C ASN A 169 -0.19 -0.82 22.15
N GLY A 170 -0.82 -0.85 20.98
CA GLY A 170 -2.12 -0.18 20.76
C GLY A 170 -2.06 1.33 20.94
N TYR A 171 -1.04 1.95 20.36
CA TYR A 171 -0.82 3.41 20.33
C TYR A 171 -0.52 4.02 21.70
N THR A 172 0.08 3.24 22.59
CA THR A 172 0.51 3.72 23.92
C THR A 172 1.94 3.24 24.21
N LEU A 173 2.67 4.02 25.02
CA LEU A 173 3.96 3.61 25.56
C LEU A 173 3.96 3.84 27.07
N LYS A 174 4.31 2.80 27.82
CA LYS A 174 4.59 2.93 29.25
C LYS A 174 5.91 3.65 29.45
N ASP A 175 6.00 4.50 30.46
CA ASP A 175 7.22 5.28 30.78
C ASP A 175 8.46 4.41 30.95
N GLU A 176 8.32 3.22 31.51
CA GLU A 176 9.42 2.26 31.68
C GLU A 176 9.98 1.83 30.31
N ILE A 177 9.13 1.43 29.38
CA ILE A 177 9.52 1.00 28.02
C ILE A 177 10.15 2.18 27.27
N LEU A 178 9.53 3.35 27.34
CA LEU A 178 10.02 4.58 26.74
C LEU A 178 11.45 4.89 27.22
N ASN A 179 11.68 4.88 28.54
CA ASN A 179 12.97 5.19 29.12
C ASN A 179 14.02 4.11 28.79
N ASN A 180 13.64 2.85 28.73
CA ASN A 180 14.55 1.74 28.36
C ASN A 180 15.03 1.89 26.90
N ILE A 181 14.13 2.20 25.97
CA ILE A 181 14.49 2.44 24.58
C ILE A 181 15.40 3.65 24.48
N ILE A 182 15.08 4.77 25.15
CA ILE A 182 15.91 5.98 25.15
C ILE A 182 17.33 5.65 25.63
N LYS A 183 17.48 5.02 26.77
CA LYS A 183 18.79 4.63 27.34
C LYS A 183 19.59 3.74 26.39
N LYS A 184 18.93 2.77 25.75
CA LYS A 184 19.59 1.84 24.80
C LYS A 184 20.26 2.55 23.62
N PHE A 185 19.72 3.65 23.15
CA PHE A 185 20.27 4.38 22.00
C PHE A 185 21.11 5.62 22.38
N GLN A 186 21.13 6.03 23.65
CA GLN A 186 22.01 7.08 24.14
C GLN A 186 23.45 6.57 24.36
N ASN A 187 23.60 5.33 24.79
CA ASN A 187 24.88 4.64 24.94
C ASN A 187 25.37 4.15 23.56
#